data_78692365eb57ab1c17a6108e8a9139af
#
_entry.id   78692365eb57ab1c17a6108e8a9139af
#
_cell.length_a   1.000
_cell.length_b   1.000
_cell.length_c   1.000
_cell.angle_alpha   90.00
_cell.angle_beta   90.00
_cell.angle_gamma   90.00
#
_symmetry.space_group_name_H-M   'P 1'
#
loop_
_entity.id
_entity.type
_entity.pdbx_description
1 polymer ?
#
loop_
_entity_poly.entity_id
_entity_poly.type
_entity_poly.pdbx_seq_one_letter_code
_entity_poly.pdbx_strand_id
1 'polypeptide(L)'
;KAYKDSISKLKYDPAGDAGNIFDSSAFTPGRDSVNTLLLKIDTMWKRDAAIMLADTFIKTMKKGEHFTPEEIAGAKENLAALDSFFKQQPDTSKILCRGLDCHLYAEIIKSSQTMYLYIAGELADSFKVSTGMKKYETPNLNLRPSGPLFTKYKSKKYPGGNYKGLGNMPYVVFLRGGYAIHGTTPGNFSKLGTKASHGCIRLHPYNARIFYELVKQIGLKNTWVSLKDSIN
;
A
#
# COMPACT_ATOMS: atom_id res chain seq x y z
N LYS A 1 19.33 6.70 -0.92
CA LYS A 1 20.36 6.22 -1.88
C LYS A 1 20.71 4.75 -1.62
N ALA A 2 21.01 4.36 -0.38
CA ALA A 2 21.37 2.97 -0.03
C ALA A 2 20.28 1.92 -0.36
N TYR A 3 18.99 2.26 -0.24
CA TYR A 3 17.87 1.35 -0.48
C TYR A 3 17.61 1.08 -1.98
N LYS A 4 17.78 2.10 -2.85
CA LYS A 4 17.70 1.89 -4.31
C LYS A 4 18.80 0.97 -4.84
N ASP A 5 19.96 0.99 -4.21
CA ASP A 5 21.10 0.15 -4.59
C ASP A 5 20.90 -1.32 -4.14
N SER A 6 20.09 -1.59 -3.14
CA SER A 6 19.76 -2.96 -2.70
C SER A 6 18.78 -3.66 -3.63
N ILE A 7 17.78 -2.96 -4.15
CA ILE A 7 16.82 -3.54 -5.13
C ILE A 7 17.46 -3.75 -6.50
N SER A 8 18.40 -2.88 -6.92
CA SER A 8 19.10 -3.06 -8.21
C SER A 8 20.03 -4.28 -8.26
N LYS A 9 20.39 -4.85 -7.10
CA LYS A 9 21.23 -6.05 -7.00
C LYS A 9 20.44 -7.36 -6.99
N LEU A 10 19.14 -7.32 -6.79
CA LEU A 10 18.25 -8.48 -6.92
C LEU A 10 17.85 -8.68 -8.38
N LYS A 11 18.81 -8.99 -9.25
CA LYS A 11 18.52 -9.60 -10.55
C LYS A 11 18.15 -11.05 -10.30
N TYR A 12 16.86 -11.35 -10.31
CA TYR A 12 16.37 -12.71 -10.38
C TYR A 12 16.73 -13.26 -11.76
N ASP A 13 17.62 -14.25 -11.79
CA ASP A 13 17.89 -15.09 -12.95
C ASP A 13 17.14 -16.41 -12.75
N PRO A 14 16.04 -16.66 -13.49
CA PRO A 14 15.26 -17.88 -13.34
C PRO A 14 15.96 -19.13 -13.84
N ALA A 15 17.16 -19.03 -14.45
CA ALA A 15 17.93 -20.13 -15.00
C ALA A 15 19.26 -20.39 -14.27
N GLY A 16 19.61 -19.60 -13.27
CA GLY A 16 20.89 -19.63 -12.56
C GLY A 16 20.82 -20.32 -11.21
N ASP A 17 21.22 -21.54 -11.20
CA ASP A 17 21.93 -22.25 -10.12
C ASP A 17 21.27 -22.33 -8.73
N ALA A 18 20.43 -23.36 -8.55
CA ALA A 18 20.01 -23.88 -7.25
C ALA A 18 21.14 -24.68 -6.53
N GLY A 19 22.39 -24.41 -6.90
CA GLY A 19 23.57 -25.08 -6.36
C GLY A 19 24.30 -24.26 -5.32
N ASN A 20 24.37 -24.79 -4.10
CA ASN A 20 25.30 -24.44 -3.02
C ASN A 20 24.98 -23.21 -2.13
N ILE A 21 23.87 -23.27 -1.40
CA ILE A 21 23.74 -22.55 -0.12
C ILE A 21 23.61 -23.53 1.08
N PHE A 22 23.80 -24.80 0.92
CA PHE A 22 23.83 -25.75 2.03
C PHE A 22 25.23 -26.35 2.22
N ASP A 23 26.02 -25.74 3.09
CA ASP A 23 27.10 -26.49 3.79
C ASP A 23 26.42 -27.38 4.83
N SER A 24 26.26 -28.66 4.48
CA SER A 24 25.53 -29.66 5.25
C SER A 24 26.33 -30.24 6.43
N SER A 25 27.48 -29.68 6.78
CA SER A 25 28.38 -30.28 7.77
C SER A 25 28.21 -29.83 9.22
N ALA A 26 27.37 -28.83 9.51
CA ALA A 26 27.31 -28.22 10.84
C ALA A 26 25.95 -28.27 11.58
N PHE A 27 24.87 -28.79 10.98
CA PHE A 27 23.57 -28.76 11.64
C PHE A 27 22.71 -30.00 11.35
N THR A 28 22.49 -30.83 12.35
CA THR A 28 21.42 -31.84 12.37
C THR A 28 20.20 -31.27 13.12
N PRO A 29 19.30 -30.57 12.46
CA PRO A 29 18.09 -30.08 13.12
C PRO A 29 17.14 -31.24 13.39
N GLY A 30 16.55 -31.27 14.58
CA GLY A 30 15.41 -32.16 14.85
C GLY A 30 14.27 -31.92 13.84
N ARG A 31 13.42 -32.95 13.65
CA ARG A 31 12.33 -32.93 12.64
C ARG A 31 11.46 -31.65 12.68
N ASP A 32 11.23 -31.14 13.89
CA ASP A 32 10.44 -29.91 14.12
C ASP A 32 11.17 -28.65 13.66
N SER A 33 12.51 -28.63 13.75
CA SER A 33 13.34 -27.52 13.28
C SER A 33 13.36 -27.41 11.76
N VAL A 34 13.37 -28.55 11.04
CA VAL A 34 13.32 -28.59 9.56
C VAL A 34 11.97 -28.09 9.07
N ASN A 35 10.87 -28.54 9.67
CA ASN A 35 9.52 -28.08 9.30
C ASN A 35 9.35 -26.58 9.58
N THR A 36 9.89 -26.07 10.67
CA THR A 36 9.87 -24.63 10.99
C THR A 36 10.70 -23.82 9.99
N LEU A 37 11.85 -24.35 9.56
CA LEU A 37 12.70 -23.70 8.56
C LEU A 37 12.03 -23.68 7.18
N LEU A 38 11.45 -24.81 6.76
CA LEU A 38 10.71 -24.90 5.51
C LEU A 38 9.50 -23.96 5.48
N LEU A 39 8.78 -23.86 6.60
CA LEU A 39 7.67 -22.90 6.73
C LEU A 39 8.13 -21.44 6.62
N LYS A 40 9.30 -21.11 7.22
CA LYS A 40 9.91 -19.77 7.09
C LYS A 40 10.32 -19.47 5.65
N ILE A 41 10.97 -20.44 4.97
CA ILE A 41 11.37 -20.31 3.56
C ILE A 41 10.14 -20.11 2.69
N ASP A 42 9.10 -20.94 2.84
CA ASP A 42 7.84 -20.81 2.08
C ASP A 42 7.17 -19.45 2.32
N THR A 43 7.18 -18.97 3.57
CA THR A 43 6.62 -17.66 3.92
C THR A 43 7.42 -16.52 3.30
N MET A 44 8.76 -16.63 3.25
CA MET A 44 9.62 -15.64 2.59
C MET A 44 9.36 -15.59 1.07
N TRP A 45 9.32 -16.74 0.40
CA TRP A 45 9.04 -16.82 -1.04
C TRP A 45 7.67 -16.23 -1.38
N LYS A 46 6.65 -16.54 -0.61
CA LYS A 46 5.29 -15.98 -0.80
C LYS A 46 5.26 -14.48 -0.57
N ARG A 47 6.00 -13.98 0.42
CA ARG A 47 6.16 -12.56 0.71
C ARG A 47 6.83 -11.83 -0.46
N ASP A 48 7.96 -12.36 -0.96
CA ASP A 48 8.69 -11.76 -2.06
C ASP A 48 7.85 -11.75 -3.35
N ALA A 49 7.09 -12.82 -3.61
CA ALA A 49 6.15 -12.88 -4.72
C ALA A 49 5.05 -11.82 -4.60
N ALA A 50 4.48 -11.63 -3.41
CA ALA A 50 3.46 -10.60 -3.18
C ALA A 50 4.01 -9.18 -3.39
N ILE A 51 5.24 -8.91 -2.93
CA ILE A 51 5.92 -7.63 -3.14
C ILE A 51 6.15 -7.38 -4.63
N MET A 52 6.66 -8.38 -5.35
CA MET A 52 6.90 -8.27 -6.79
C MET A 52 5.60 -8.03 -7.58
N LEU A 53 4.53 -8.73 -7.25
CA LEU A 53 3.20 -8.54 -7.87
C LEU A 53 2.64 -7.15 -7.57
N ALA A 54 2.79 -6.69 -6.33
CA ALA A 54 2.36 -5.36 -5.92
C ALA A 54 3.16 -4.26 -6.62
N ASP A 55 4.49 -4.40 -6.74
CA ASP A 55 5.35 -3.45 -7.45
C ASP A 55 4.99 -3.38 -8.94
N THR A 56 4.75 -4.52 -9.58
CA THR A 56 4.28 -4.59 -10.97
C THR A 56 2.92 -3.92 -11.13
N PHE A 57 1.96 -4.20 -10.23
CA PHE A 57 0.65 -3.55 -10.22
C PHE A 57 0.78 -2.02 -10.07
N ILE A 58 1.57 -1.55 -9.10
CA ILE A 58 1.81 -0.13 -8.86
C ILE A 58 2.44 0.54 -10.09
N LYS A 59 3.46 -0.08 -10.69
CA LYS A 59 4.12 0.43 -11.90
C LYS A 59 3.15 0.53 -13.08
N THR A 60 2.33 -0.49 -13.29
CA THR A 60 1.30 -0.48 -14.34
C THR A 60 0.30 0.64 -14.11
N MET A 61 -0.19 0.78 -12.88
CA MET A 61 -1.15 1.84 -12.51
C MET A 61 -0.58 3.25 -12.63
N LYS A 62 0.75 3.42 -12.57
CA LYS A 62 1.44 4.73 -12.68
C LYS A 62 1.70 5.19 -14.12
N LYS A 63 1.59 4.33 -15.11
CA LYS A 63 1.88 4.66 -16.52
C LYS A 63 0.95 5.74 -17.13
N GLY A 64 -0.08 6.16 -16.43
CA GLY A 64 -0.94 7.27 -16.84
C GLY A 64 -2.40 6.88 -17.06
N GLU A 65 -3.15 7.78 -17.70
CA GLU A 65 -4.58 7.62 -17.90
C GLU A 65 -4.97 6.74 -19.11
N HIS A 66 -4.00 6.45 -19.96
CA HIS A 66 -4.17 5.65 -21.17
C HIS A 66 -3.49 4.29 -20.97
N PHE A 67 -4.29 3.30 -20.56
CA PHE A 67 -3.85 1.91 -20.50
C PHE A 67 -4.28 1.20 -21.76
N THR A 68 -3.39 0.38 -22.31
CA THR A 68 -3.80 -0.59 -23.33
C THR A 68 -4.67 -1.69 -22.71
N PRO A 69 -5.50 -2.40 -23.49
CA PRO A 69 -6.27 -3.54 -23.01
C PRO A 69 -5.38 -4.59 -22.33
N GLU A 70 -4.17 -4.81 -22.83
CA GLU A 70 -3.19 -5.76 -22.31
C GLU A 70 -2.66 -5.32 -20.94
N GLU A 71 -2.35 -4.02 -20.77
CA GLU A 71 -1.91 -3.47 -19.46
C GLU A 71 -3.02 -3.57 -18.41
N ILE A 72 -4.29 -3.36 -18.82
CA ILE A 72 -5.44 -3.54 -17.92
C ILE A 72 -5.61 -5.02 -17.54
N ALA A 73 -5.44 -5.93 -18.48
CA ALA A 73 -5.52 -7.36 -18.22
C ALA A 73 -4.41 -7.81 -17.26
N GLY A 74 -3.16 -7.43 -17.53
CA GLY A 74 -2.01 -7.73 -16.65
C GLY A 74 -2.16 -7.14 -15.24
N ALA A 75 -2.69 -5.92 -15.11
CA ALA A 75 -2.97 -5.33 -13.80
C ALA A 75 -4.05 -6.10 -13.02
N LYS A 76 -5.08 -6.60 -13.71
CA LYS A 76 -6.12 -7.44 -13.10
C LYS A 76 -5.59 -8.80 -12.67
N GLU A 77 -4.73 -9.41 -13.49
CA GLU A 77 -4.09 -10.68 -13.16
C GLU A 77 -3.19 -10.56 -11.93
N ASN A 78 -2.33 -9.53 -11.88
CA ASN A 78 -1.49 -9.25 -10.73
C ASN A 78 -2.32 -9.00 -9.46
N LEU A 79 -3.45 -8.32 -9.59
CA LEU A 79 -4.35 -8.08 -8.46
C LEU A 79 -5.01 -9.38 -7.98
N ALA A 80 -5.40 -10.26 -8.90
CA ALA A 80 -5.95 -11.58 -8.57
C ALA A 80 -4.90 -12.49 -7.90
N ALA A 81 -3.64 -12.43 -8.35
CA ALA A 81 -2.54 -13.17 -7.75
C ALA A 81 -2.26 -12.68 -6.31
N LEU A 82 -2.29 -11.35 -6.06
CA LEU A 82 -2.22 -10.80 -4.72
C LEU A 82 -3.37 -11.28 -3.82
N ASP A 83 -4.60 -11.30 -4.34
CA ASP A 83 -5.76 -11.82 -3.60
C ASP A 83 -5.58 -13.29 -3.22
N SER A 84 -5.13 -14.12 -4.18
CA SER A 84 -4.83 -15.53 -3.93
C SER A 84 -3.74 -15.71 -2.88
N PHE A 85 -2.66 -14.91 -2.95
CA PHE A 85 -1.59 -14.92 -1.96
C PHE A 85 -2.12 -14.64 -0.55
N PHE A 86 -2.91 -13.57 -0.36
CA PHE A 86 -3.41 -13.20 0.94
C PHE A 86 -4.48 -14.18 1.49
N LYS A 87 -5.23 -14.84 0.62
CA LYS A 87 -6.17 -15.92 1.02
C LYS A 87 -5.49 -17.17 1.54
N GLN A 88 -4.27 -17.46 1.05
CA GLN A 88 -3.48 -18.61 1.49
C GLN A 88 -2.72 -18.36 2.81
N GLN A 89 -2.67 -17.10 3.29
CA GLN A 89 -2.05 -16.82 4.58
C GLN A 89 -2.91 -17.43 5.71
N PRO A 90 -2.28 -17.91 6.80
CA PRO A 90 -3.03 -18.40 7.95
C PRO A 90 -4.01 -17.32 8.41
N ASP A 91 -5.24 -17.73 8.75
CA ASP A 91 -6.25 -16.80 9.24
C ASP A 91 -5.79 -16.14 10.55
N THR A 92 -5.14 -15.00 10.39
CA THR A 92 -4.75 -14.12 11.50
C THR A 92 -5.90 -13.24 11.96
N SER A 93 -7.17 -13.56 11.56
CA SER A 93 -8.35 -12.75 11.89
C SER A 93 -8.55 -12.59 13.40
N LYS A 94 -7.95 -13.47 14.21
CA LYS A 94 -7.87 -13.37 15.67
C LYS A 94 -6.70 -12.52 16.17
N ILE A 95 -5.62 -12.35 15.38
CA ILE A 95 -4.49 -11.50 15.72
C ILE A 95 -4.67 -10.19 14.99
N LEU A 96 -5.09 -9.18 15.73
CA LEU A 96 -5.26 -7.83 15.18
C LEU A 96 -3.88 -7.25 14.81
N CYS A 97 -3.51 -7.31 13.54
CA CYS A 97 -2.28 -6.71 13.03
C CYS A 97 -2.17 -5.21 13.33
N ARG A 98 -0.97 -4.66 13.50
CA ARG A 98 -0.73 -3.22 13.67
C ARG A 98 0.53 -2.81 12.93
N GLY A 99 0.48 -1.65 12.24
CA GLY A 99 1.64 -1.12 11.53
C GLY A 99 2.17 -2.12 10.48
N LEU A 100 3.45 -2.37 10.51
CA LEU A 100 4.18 -3.24 9.58
C LEU A 100 3.76 -4.72 9.61
N ASP A 101 3.10 -5.16 10.68
CA ASP A 101 2.58 -6.54 10.76
C ASP A 101 1.32 -6.74 9.91
N CYS A 102 0.73 -5.65 9.41
CA CYS A 102 -0.42 -5.72 8.52
C CYS A 102 0.02 -6.00 7.08
N HIS A 103 -0.85 -6.69 6.31
CA HIS A 103 -0.59 -6.94 4.89
C HIS A 103 -0.46 -5.65 4.09
N LEU A 104 -1.23 -4.62 4.46
CA LEU A 104 -1.13 -3.28 3.90
C LEU A 104 -0.97 -2.26 5.03
N TYR A 105 0.09 -1.48 4.98
CA TYR A 105 0.33 -0.39 5.92
C TYR A 105 0.62 0.91 5.19
N ALA A 106 -0.12 1.95 5.53
CA ALA A 106 0.11 3.30 5.04
C ALA A 106 0.57 4.20 6.18
N GLU A 107 1.81 4.68 6.11
CA GLU A 107 2.38 5.63 7.06
C GLU A 107 2.45 7.02 6.45
N ILE A 108 1.75 7.97 7.04
CA ILE A 108 1.72 9.34 6.57
C ILE A 108 2.48 10.24 7.54
N ILE A 109 3.52 10.89 7.05
CA ILE A 109 4.35 11.84 7.79
C ILE A 109 3.93 13.26 7.42
N LYS A 110 3.34 13.96 8.38
CA LYS A 110 2.76 15.30 8.14
C LYS A 110 3.82 16.39 7.94
N SER A 111 5.02 16.24 8.52
CA SER A 111 6.11 17.20 8.30
C SER A 111 6.63 17.17 6.87
N SER A 112 6.78 15.99 6.27
CA SER A 112 7.25 15.82 4.90
C SER A 112 6.11 15.76 3.87
N GLN A 113 4.85 15.70 4.31
CA GLN A 113 3.68 15.51 3.45
C GLN A 113 3.84 14.32 2.52
N THR A 114 4.31 13.20 3.07
CA THR A 114 4.58 11.97 2.33
C THR A 114 3.82 10.82 2.98
N MET A 115 3.21 9.99 2.17
CA MET A 115 2.65 8.69 2.53
C MET A 115 3.59 7.60 2.04
N TYR A 116 4.07 6.77 2.93
CA TYR A 116 4.82 5.56 2.64
C TYR A 116 3.87 4.38 2.64
N LEU A 117 3.93 3.56 1.61
CA LEU A 117 3.07 2.39 1.43
C LEU A 117 3.90 1.13 1.59
N TYR A 118 3.52 0.31 2.57
CA TYR A 118 4.17 -0.96 2.85
C TYR A 118 3.22 -2.11 2.53
N ILE A 119 3.75 -3.17 1.93
CA ILE A 119 3.04 -4.41 1.65
C ILE A 119 3.82 -5.55 2.27
N ALA A 120 3.17 -6.35 3.09
CA ALA A 120 3.80 -7.43 3.84
C ALA A 120 5.05 -6.98 4.64
N GLY A 121 5.01 -5.74 5.17
CA GLY A 121 6.10 -5.14 5.96
C GLY A 121 7.23 -4.50 5.15
N GLU A 122 7.22 -4.61 3.81
CA GLU A 122 8.24 -4.00 2.94
C GLU A 122 7.72 -2.73 2.28
N LEU A 123 8.59 -1.73 2.13
CA LEU A 123 8.27 -0.47 1.48
C LEU A 123 8.05 -0.69 -0.03
N ALA A 124 6.80 -0.57 -0.47
CA ALA A 124 6.43 -0.73 -1.88
C ALA A 124 6.50 0.59 -2.66
N ASP A 125 6.08 1.71 -2.04
CA ASP A 125 6.06 3.01 -2.72
C ASP A 125 5.95 4.20 -1.74
N SER A 126 6.07 5.42 -2.27
CA SER A 126 5.82 6.65 -1.53
C SER A 126 5.10 7.69 -2.38
N PHE A 127 4.15 8.40 -1.78
CA PHE A 127 3.31 9.37 -2.46
C PHE A 127 3.31 10.73 -1.76
N LYS A 128 3.37 11.81 -2.54
CA LYS A 128 3.08 13.14 -2.00
C LYS A 128 1.61 13.22 -1.59
N VAL A 129 1.36 13.72 -0.40
CA VAL A 129 0.01 13.96 0.14
C VAL A 129 -0.23 15.43 0.41
N SER A 130 -1.48 15.80 0.71
CA SER A 130 -1.81 17.09 1.31
C SER A 130 -2.74 16.83 2.49
N THR A 131 -2.24 17.11 3.69
CA THR A 131 -3.01 17.02 4.95
C THR A 131 -3.66 18.35 5.30
N GLY A 132 -4.37 18.39 6.42
CA GLY A 132 -5.11 19.56 6.88
C GLY A 132 -4.23 20.80 7.09
N MET A 133 -4.69 21.96 6.59
CA MET A 133 -4.08 23.25 6.87
C MET A 133 -4.37 23.69 8.31
N LYS A 134 -3.69 24.76 8.78
CA LYS A 134 -4.00 25.44 10.05
C LYS A 134 -5.52 25.71 10.15
N LYS A 135 -6.15 25.43 11.26
CA LYS A 135 -7.59 25.38 11.57
C LYS A 135 -8.33 24.08 11.13
N TYR A 136 -7.75 23.27 10.27
CA TYR A 136 -8.31 21.99 9.80
C TYR A 136 -7.30 20.88 9.92
N GLU A 137 -6.47 20.91 10.93
CA GLU A 137 -5.35 19.98 11.09
C GLU A 137 -5.84 18.53 11.10
N THR A 138 -5.16 17.69 10.33
CA THR A 138 -5.37 16.25 10.41
C THR A 138 -4.75 15.74 11.71
N PRO A 139 -5.51 15.12 12.61
CA PRO A 139 -4.96 14.61 13.86
C PRO A 139 -3.99 13.46 13.60
N ASN A 140 -3.14 13.16 14.58
CA ASN A 140 -2.39 11.93 14.59
C ASN A 140 -3.37 10.76 14.71
N LEU A 141 -3.23 9.79 13.83
CA LEU A 141 -4.08 8.61 13.76
C LEU A 141 -3.21 7.36 13.74
N ASN A 142 -3.69 6.30 14.38
CA ASN A 142 -3.06 5.00 14.36
C ASN A 142 -4.16 3.95 14.46
N LEU A 143 -4.71 3.53 13.31
CA LEU A 143 -5.98 2.80 13.28
C LEU A 143 -6.14 1.97 12.00
N ARG A 144 -7.11 1.07 12.04
CA ARG A 144 -7.69 0.47 10.83
C ARG A 144 -8.68 1.42 10.20
N PRO A 145 -8.69 1.52 8.85
CA PRO A 145 -9.77 2.22 8.17
C PRO A 145 -11.12 1.59 8.54
N SER A 146 -12.12 2.43 8.84
CA SER A 146 -13.46 1.94 9.18
C SER A 146 -14.34 1.77 7.94
N GLY A 147 -13.91 2.29 6.78
CA GLY A 147 -14.73 2.37 5.59
C GLY A 147 -15.89 3.37 5.75
N PRO A 148 -16.77 3.45 4.79
CA PRO A 148 -16.83 2.71 3.53
C PRO A 148 -15.75 3.13 2.51
N LEU A 149 -15.71 2.38 1.38
CA LEU A 149 -14.89 2.68 0.22
C LEU A 149 -15.80 3.07 -0.94
N PHE A 150 -15.46 4.18 -1.64
CA PHE A 150 -16.19 4.59 -2.83
C PHE A 150 -15.23 5.01 -3.94
N THR A 151 -15.43 4.49 -5.13
CA THR A 151 -14.72 4.96 -6.34
C THR A 151 -15.09 6.40 -6.66
N LYS A 152 -16.38 6.73 -6.53
CA LYS A 152 -16.97 8.04 -6.78
C LYS A 152 -17.56 8.60 -5.49
N TYR A 153 -17.08 9.77 -5.08
CA TYR A 153 -17.63 10.45 -3.91
C TYR A 153 -17.53 11.98 -4.04
N LYS A 154 -18.60 12.67 -3.62
CA LYS A 154 -18.66 14.13 -3.53
C LYS A 154 -18.92 14.53 -2.09
N SER A 155 -17.99 15.27 -1.50
CA SER A 155 -18.14 15.78 -0.15
C SER A 155 -19.37 16.70 -0.05
N LYS A 156 -20.21 16.43 0.93
CA LYS A 156 -21.34 17.32 1.25
C LYS A 156 -20.87 18.61 1.91
N LYS A 157 -19.82 18.53 2.75
CA LYS A 157 -19.31 19.66 3.50
C LYS A 157 -18.45 20.60 2.65
N TYR A 158 -17.70 20.05 1.68
CA TYR A 158 -16.80 20.79 0.79
C TYR A 158 -17.02 20.32 -0.66
N PRO A 159 -18.12 20.73 -1.32
CA PRO A 159 -18.59 20.13 -2.58
C PRO A 159 -17.84 20.59 -3.84
N GLY A 160 -16.82 21.44 -3.72
CA GLY A 160 -16.14 22.05 -4.86
C GLY A 160 -15.28 21.09 -5.66
N GLY A 161 -15.36 21.20 -7.00
CA GLY A 161 -14.54 20.44 -7.92
C GLY A 161 -15.11 19.07 -8.30
N ASN A 162 -14.57 18.53 -9.39
CA ASN A 162 -14.91 17.20 -9.91
C ASN A 162 -13.72 16.64 -10.68
N TYR A 163 -13.38 15.38 -10.44
CA TYR A 163 -12.35 14.68 -11.18
C TYR A 163 -13.02 13.67 -12.13
N LYS A 164 -13.09 13.97 -13.40
CA LYS A 164 -13.58 13.07 -14.46
C LYS A 164 -14.90 12.35 -14.11
N GLY A 165 -15.85 13.06 -13.51
CA GLY A 165 -17.13 12.49 -13.09
C GLY A 165 -17.13 11.69 -11.79
N LEU A 166 -15.96 11.51 -11.14
CA LEU A 166 -15.82 10.77 -9.89
C LEU A 166 -16.04 11.62 -8.62
N GLY A 167 -16.41 12.90 -8.79
CA GLY A 167 -16.59 13.83 -7.69
C GLY A 167 -15.27 14.50 -7.27
N ASN A 168 -15.28 15.13 -6.12
CA ASN A 168 -14.09 15.83 -5.58
C ASN A 168 -13.25 14.99 -4.61
N MET A 169 -13.67 13.77 -4.33
CA MET A 169 -12.98 12.78 -3.51
C MET A 169 -12.97 11.42 -4.23
N PRO A 170 -12.35 11.30 -5.43
CA PRO A 170 -12.28 10.02 -6.13
C PRO A 170 -11.46 9.01 -5.32
N TYR A 171 -11.84 7.73 -5.40
CA TYR A 171 -11.14 6.61 -4.76
C TYR A 171 -10.97 6.81 -3.24
N VAL A 172 -12.07 7.12 -2.56
CA VAL A 172 -12.05 7.44 -1.14
C VAL A 172 -12.06 6.18 -0.28
N VAL A 173 -11.16 6.18 0.71
CA VAL A 173 -11.10 5.23 1.81
C VAL A 173 -11.36 6.00 3.10
N PHE A 174 -12.52 5.78 3.73
CA PHE A 174 -12.83 6.43 4.99
C PHE A 174 -12.06 5.80 6.15
N LEU A 175 -11.54 6.68 7.00
CA LEU A 175 -10.88 6.35 8.26
C LEU A 175 -11.88 6.45 9.42
N ARG A 176 -11.57 7.15 10.48
CA ARG A 176 -12.45 7.41 11.62
C ARG A 176 -12.84 8.89 11.65
N GLY A 177 -14.03 9.21 12.18
CA GLY A 177 -14.43 10.59 12.46
C GLY A 177 -14.61 11.47 11.22
N GLY A 178 -14.91 10.87 10.07
CA GLY A 178 -15.09 11.60 8.82
C GLY A 178 -13.79 11.94 8.08
N TYR A 179 -12.63 11.56 8.60
CA TYR A 179 -11.37 11.66 7.88
C TYR A 179 -11.28 10.57 6.82
N ALA A 180 -10.61 10.87 5.71
CA ALA A 180 -10.44 9.93 4.61
C ALA A 180 -9.13 10.15 3.87
N ILE A 181 -8.65 9.10 3.20
CA ILE A 181 -7.63 9.16 2.17
C ILE A 181 -8.34 9.11 0.82
N HIS A 182 -8.07 10.07 -0.08
CA HIS A 182 -8.77 10.16 -1.35
C HIS A 182 -7.98 10.94 -2.41
N GLY A 183 -8.32 10.75 -3.66
CA GLY A 183 -7.79 11.57 -4.75
C GLY A 183 -8.35 12.99 -4.71
N THR A 184 -7.55 13.95 -5.17
CA THR A 184 -7.97 15.35 -5.25
C THR A 184 -8.32 15.74 -6.69
N THR A 185 -8.82 16.97 -6.88
CA THR A 185 -9.14 17.53 -8.19
C THR A 185 -7.94 18.28 -8.79
N PRO A 186 -7.89 18.49 -10.12
CA PRO A 186 -6.75 19.14 -10.80
C PRO A 186 -6.32 20.46 -10.18
N GLY A 187 -7.26 21.33 -9.78
CA GLY A 187 -6.96 22.61 -9.12
C GLY A 187 -6.22 22.52 -7.78
N ASN A 188 -6.01 21.30 -7.26
CA ASN A 188 -5.27 21.05 -6.03
C ASN A 188 -3.99 20.23 -6.24
N PHE A 189 -3.62 19.88 -7.48
CA PHE A 189 -2.43 19.05 -7.73
C PHE A 189 -1.14 19.75 -7.28
N SER A 190 -1.02 21.06 -7.52
CA SER A 190 0.12 21.87 -7.07
C SER A 190 0.24 22.00 -5.56
N LYS A 191 -0.82 21.66 -4.81
CA LYS A 191 -0.84 21.69 -3.34
C LYS A 191 -0.41 20.37 -2.70
N LEU A 192 -0.21 19.31 -3.49
CA LEU A 192 0.36 18.07 -2.99
C LEU A 192 1.81 18.29 -2.54
N GLY A 193 2.14 17.81 -1.36
CA GLY A 193 3.39 18.11 -0.66
C GLY A 193 3.25 19.26 0.35
N THR A 194 2.05 19.86 0.50
CA THR A 194 1.78 20.94 1.47
C THR A 194 0.52 20.69 2.28
N LYS A 195 0.42 21.30 3.46
CA LYS A 195 -0.78 21.27 4.33
C LYS A 195 -1.85 22.21 3.77
N ALA A 196 -2.75 21.72 2.92
CA ALA A 196 -3.73 22.54 2.21
C ALA A 196 -5.14 21.93 2.18
N SER A 197 -5.40 20.81 2.86
CA SER A 197 -6.73 20.21 2.93
C SER A 197 -7.59 20.76 4.07
N HIS A 198 -8.85 20.34 4.12
CA HIS A 198 -9.75 20.59 5.24
C HIS A 198 -9.82 19.39 6.20
N GLY A 199 -8.70 18.70 6.39
CA GLY A 199 -8.54 17.60 7.34
C GLY A 199 -8.34 16.20 6.70
N CYS A 200 -8.91 15.92 5.53
CA CYS A 200 -8.66 14.68 4.82
C CYS A 200 -7.25 14.63 4.21
N ILE A 201 -6.77 13.44 3.94
CA ILE A 201 -5.48 13.19 3.30
C ILE A 201 -5.72 13.11 1.79
N ARG A 202 -5.24 14.12 1.05
CA ARG A 202 -5.37 14.20 -0.40
C ARG A 202 -4.17 13.57 -1.08
N LEU A 203 -4.43 12.79 -2.12
CA LEU A 203 -3.46 12.19 -3.02
C LEU A 203 -3.72 12.67 -4.46
N HIS A 204 -2.74 12.51 -5.34
CA HIS A 204 -3.04 12.48 -6.77
C HIS A 204 -4.01 11.33 -7.05
N PRO A 205 -5.01 11.48 -7.94
CA PRO A 205 -6.04 10.45 -8.16
C PRO A 205 -5.48 9.07 -8.54
N TYR A 206 -4.38 9.02 -9.28
CA TYR A 206 -3.71 7.74 -9.59
C TYR A 206 -3.21 7.03 -8.33
N ASN A 207 -2.53 7.74 -7.45
CA ASN A 207 -2.01 7.18 -6.21
C ASN A 207 -3.15 6.80 -5.25
N ALA A 208 -4.23 7.59 -5.24
CA ALA A 208 -5.44 7.27 -4.48
C ALA A 208 -6.11 5.99 -5.02
N ARG A 209 -6.13 5.80 -6.35
CA ARG A 209 -6.64 4.58 -6.97
C ARG A 209 -5.81 3.36 -6.60
N ILE A 210 -4.47 3.46 -6.61
CA ILE A 210 -3.57 2.39 -6.18
C ILE A 210 -3.91 1.97 -4.75
N PHE A 211 -3.92 2.93 -3.82
CA PHE A 211 -4.24 2.65 -2.42
C PHE A 211 -5.65 2.07 -2.24
N TYR A 212 -6.64 2.63 -2.91
CA TYR A 212 -8.03 2.18 -2.88
C TYR A 212 -8.19 0.72 -3.34
N GLU A 213 -7.59 0.36 -4.50
CA GLU A 213 -7.69 -1.00 -5.04
C GLU A 213 -6.98 -2.00 -4.13
N LEU A 214 -5.81 -1.64 -3.58
CA LEU A 214 -5.11 -2.48 -2.61
C LEU A 214 -5.96 -2.69 -1.33
N VAL A 215 -6.55 -1.62 -0.77
CA VAL A 215 -7.44 -1.75 0.41
C VAL A 215 -8.67 -2.59 0.09
N LYS A 216 -9.25 -2.42 -1.10
CA LYS A 216 -10.41 -3.19 -1.55
C LYS A 216 -10.09 -4.68 -1.65
N GLN A 217 -8.91 -5.03 -2.16
CA GLN A 217 -8.48 -6.41 -2.38
C GLN A 217 -8.03 -7.09 -1.08
N ILE A 218 -7.14 -6.43 -0.33
CA ILE A 218 -6.55 -6.94 0.91
C ILE A 218 -7.55 -6.92 2.07
N GLY A 219 -8.49 -5.97 2.02
CA GLY A 219 -9.54 -5.78 3.02
C GLY A 219 -9.14 -4.84 4.16
N LEU A 220 -10.15 -4.16 4.72
CA LEU A 220 -9.98 -3.20 5.81
C LEU A 220 -9.37 -3.83 7.07
N LYS A 221 -9.64 -5.10 7.34
CA LYS A 221 -9.12 -5.82 8.51
C LYS A 221 -7.61 -6.00 8.48
N ASN A 222 -7.05 -6.13 7.29
CA ASN A 222 -5.63 -6.36 7.03
C ASN A 222 -4.88 -5.08 6.64
N THR A 223 -5.55 -3.93 6.74
CA THR A 223 -5.01 -2.61 6.43
C THR A 223 -4.82 -1.81 7.71
N TRP A 224 -3.67 -1.14 7.84
CA TRP A 224 -3.38 -0.20 8.92
C TRP A 224 -2.99 1.16 8.36
N VAL A 225 -3.42 2.22 9.02
CA VAL A 225 -3.06 3.60 8.66
C VAL A 225 -2.54 4.33 9.88
N SER A 226 -1.37 4.93 9.74
CA SER A 226 -0.73 5.78 10.75
C SER A 226 -0.48 7.18 10.19
N LEU A 227 -0.87 8.19 10.93
CA LEU A 227 -0.51 9.58 10.69
C LEU A 227 0.30 10.10 11.86
N LYS A 228 1.49 10.60 11.58
CA LYS A 228 2.45 11.14 12.56
C LYS A 228 2.90 12.54 12.15
N ASP A 229 3.35 13.32 13.11
CA ASP A 229 3.93 14.66 12.82
C ASP A 229 5.28 14.53 12.13
N SER A 230 6.14 13.64 12.62
CA SER A 230 7.50 13.40 12.12
C SER A 230 7.86 11.91 12.13
N ILE A 231 8.92 11.56 11.44
CA ILE A 231 9.61 10.28 11.62
C ILE A 231 10.38 10.40 12.94
N ASN A 232 10.09 9.53 13.88
CA ASN A 232 10.92 9.35 15.09
C ASN A 232 12.05 8.40 14.76
#